data_28d802d7eea7d79113add97022fa6e61
#
_entry.id   28d802d7eea7d79113add97022fa6e61
#
_cell.length_a   1.000
_cell.length_b   1.000
_cell.length_c   1.000
_cell.angle_alpha   90.00
_cell.angle_beta   90.00
_cell.angle_gamma   90.00
#
_symmetry.space_group_name_H-M   'P 1'
#
loop_
_entity.id
_entity.type
_entity.pdbx_description
1 polymer ?
#
loop_
_entity_poly.entity_id
_entity_poly.type
_entity_poly.pdbx_seq_one_letter_code
_entity_poly.pdbx_strand_id
1 'polypeptide(L)'
;QEKRLLVETIENEQNDKRRYAMLRCEQLMFADEAYGINRLGSVDEVKALTPADVYSAWRDVLEKATVQITMASSMDPQPVAELIKDKFSEIERNPVEIKTQFVSGLPKPEYVCETMPLKQGKLVMGFRTGMRSEDDMMPAMRVAVDIFGGGTYSKLFSVVREKMSLCYYCSAALFNSKGIVMVQSGIEDANEEKAKNEIINQLRLTAEGEF
;
A
#
# COMPACT_ATOMS: atom_id res chain seq x y z
N GLN A 1 -27.83 -2.72 5.61
CA GLN A 1 -27.32 -3.39 4.40
C GLN A 1 -25.83 -3.15 4.27
N GLU A 2 -25.34 -1.89 4.24
CA GLU A 2 -23.94 -1.52 4.04
C GLU A 2 -22.98 -2.13 5.08
N LYS A 3 -23.35 -2.12 6.38
CA LYS A 3 -22.56 -2.77 7.44
C LYS A 3 -22.31 -4.26 7.15
N ARG A 4 -23.33 -4.98 6.69
CA ARG A 4 -23.20 -6.40 6.35
C ARG A 4 -22.25 -6.59 5.18
N LEU A 5 -22.38 -5.79 4.13
CA LEU A 5 -21.50 -5.85 2.96
C LEU A 5 -20.05 -5.53 3.33
N LEU A 6 -19.84 -4.55 4.22
CA LEU A 6 -18.49 -4.20 4.68
C LEU A 6 -17.88 -5.32 5.52
N VAL A 7 -18.66 -5.94 6.44
CA VAL A 7 -18.21 -7.11 7.21
C VAL A 7 -17.83 -8.27 6.27
N GLU A 8 -18.70 -8.61 5.32
CA GLU A 8 -18.41 -9.63 4.31
C GLU A 8 -17.14 -9.30 3.49
N THR A 9 -16.92 -8.03 3.17
CA THR A 9 -15.70 -7.59 2.47
C THR A 9 -14.45 -7.80 3.31
N ILE A 10 -14.48 -7.43 4.60
CA ILE A 10 -13.35 -7.62 5.52
C ILE A 10 -13.05 -9.12 5.72
N GLU A 11 -14.09 -9.93 5.94
CA GLU A 11 -13.94 -11.37 6.09
C GLU A 11 -13.36 -12.03 4.81
N ASN A 12 -13.75 -11.51 3.64
CA ASN A 12 -13.25 -11.98 2.36
C ASN A 12 -11.83 -11.50 1.99
N GLU A 13 -11.26 -10.50 2.69
CA GLU A 13 -9.87 -10.08 2.44
C GLU A 13 -8.88 -11.24 2.58
N GLN A 14 -9.14 -12.17 3.51
CA GLN A 14 -8.30 -13.35 3.70
C GLN A 14 -8.40 -14.37 2.55
N ASN A 15 -9.41 -14.31 1.70
CA ASN A 15 -9.59 -15.27 0.59
C ASN A 15 -8.58 -15.03 -0.53
N ASP A 16 -8.24 -13.78 -0.83
CA ASP A 16 -7.10 -13.46 -1.70
C ASP A 16 -5.80 -13.47 -0.89
N LYS A 17 -5.16 -14.62 -0.83
CA LYS A 17 -3.94 -14.83 -0.03
C LYS A 17 -2.77 -13.95 -0.46
N ARG A 18 -2.71 -13.56 -1.73
CA ARG A 18 -1.68 -12.66 -2.23
C ARG A 18 -1.89 -11.25 -1.69
N ARG A 19 -3.11 -10.75 -1.79
CA ARG A 19 -3.49 -9.43 -1.25
C ARG A 19 -3.39 -9.40 0.27
N TYR A 20 -3.84 -10.45 0.93
CA TYR A 20 -3.75 -10.59 2.38
C TYR A 20 -2.30 -10.51 2.88
N ALA A 21 -1.36 -11.24 2.26
CA ALA A 21 0.04 -11.19 2.63
C ALA A 21 0.65 -9.79 2.46
N MET A 22 0.27 -9.07 1.39
CA MET A 22 0.67 -7.66 1.19
C MET A 22 0.15 -6.77 2.31
N LEU A 23 -1.14 -6.88 2.63
CA LEU A 23 -1.77 -6.11 3.73
C LEU A 23 -1.08 -6.37 5.07
N ARG A 24 -0.76 -7.65 5.38
CA ARG A 24 -0.06 -8.00 6.61
C ARG A 24 1.35 -7.41 6.66
N CYS A 25 2.07 -7.42 5.54
CA CYS A 25 3.37 -6.77 5.45
C CYS A 25 3.26 -5.24 5.64
N GLU A 26 2.26 -4.59 5.04
CA GLU A 26 2.00 -3.17 5.26
C GLU A 26 1.70 -2.86 6.72
N GLN A 27 0.84 -3.63 7.38
CA GLN A 27 0.53 -3.48 8.80
C GLN A 27 1.76 -3.62 9.69
N LEU A 28 2.65 -4.57 9.39
CA LEU A 28 3.91 -4.74 10.11
C LEU A 28 4.87 -3.57 9.87
N MET A 29 5.08 -3.20 8.61
CA MET A 29 5.99 -2.10 8.24
C MET A 29 5.59 -0.76 8.84
N PHE A 30 4.30 -0.52 9.01
CA PHE A 30 3.72 0.75 9.42
C PHE A 30 2.95 0.64 10.75
N ALA A 31 3.34 -0.28 11.63
CA ALA A 31 2.64 -0.54 12.90
C ALA A 31 2.46 0.71 13.77
N ASP A 32 3.44 1.62 13.75
CA ASP A 32 3.43 2.87 14.50
C ASP A 32 3.02 4.09 13.65
N GLU A 33 2.48 3.85 12.45
CA GLU A 33 2.05 4.90 11.51
C GLU A 33 0.57 4.73 11.14
N ALA A 34 -0.14 5.83 10.93
CA ALA A 34 -1.52 5.81 10.47
C ALA A 34 -1.71 5.03 9.14
N TYR A 35 -0.67 4.92 8.33
CA TYR A 35 -0.68 4.16 7.08
C TYR A 35 -0.85 2.65 7.28
N GLY A 36 -0.44 2.11 8.43
CA GLY A 36 -0.61 0.68 8.78
C GLY A 36 -2.02 0.30 9.20
N ILE A 37 -2.91 1.26 9.40
CA ILE A 37 -4.30 0.99 9.78
C ILE A 37 -5.06 0.47 8.55
N ASN A 38 -5.74 -0.67 8.71
CA ASN A 38 -6.62 -1.17 7.65
C ASN A 38 -7.75 -0.16 7.39
N ARG A 39 -7.87 0.31 6.15
CA ARG A 39 -8.90 1.30 5.75
C ARG A 39 -10.33 0.80 5.89
N LEU A 40 -10.54 -0.50 5.90
CA LEU A 40 -11.85 -1.11 6.12
C LEU A 40 -12.17 -1.25 7.61
N GLY A 41 -11.21 -1.02 8.49
CA GLY A 41 -11.31 -1.29 9.92
C GLY A 41 -11.33 -2.79 10.23
N SER A 42 -11.90 -3.15 11.36
CA SER A 42 -12.11 -4.53 11.78
C SER A 42 -13.61 -4.88 11.79
N VAL A 43 -13.89 -6.18 11.75
CA VAL A 43 -15.27 -6.70 11.83
C VAL A 43 -16.00 -6.19 13.09
N ASP A 44 -15.29 -6.17 14.22
CA ASP A 44 -15.87 -5.75 15.51
C ASP A 44 -16.14 -4.25 15.54
N GLU A 45 -15.22 -3.43 15.04
CA GLU A 45 -15.44 -1.98 14.89
C GLU A 45 -16.63 -1.70 13.99
N VAL A 46 -16.71 -2.32 12.82
CA VAL A 46 -17.84 -2.14 11.88
C VAL A 46 -19.16 -2.55 12.52
N LYS A 47 -19.18 -3.67 13.25
CA LYS A 47 -20.40 -4.11 13.97
C LYS A 47 -20.82 -3.13 15.06
N ALA A 48 -19.89 -2.49 15.73
CA ALA A 48 -20.14 -1.51 16.79
C ALA A 48 -20.64 -0.16 16.27
N LEU A 49 -20.27 0.27 15.04
CA LEU A 49 -20.69 1.56 14.47
C LEU A 49 -22.18 1.79 14.53
N THR A 50 -22.60 3.01 14.89
CA THR A 50 -23.97 3.48 14.81
C THR A 50 -24.15 4.50 13.68
N PRO A 51 -25.39 4.79 13.23
CA PRO A 51 -25.63 5.89 12.30
C PRO A 51 -25.14 7.26 12.81
N ALA A 52 -25.18 7.48 14.13
CA ALA A 52 -24.69 8.70 14.74
C ALA A 52 -23.16 8.84 14.60
N ASP A 53 -22.40 7.74 14.78
CA ASP A 53 -20.95 7.73 14.61
C ASP A 53 -20.57 8.07 13.17
N VAL A 54 -21.25 7.46 12.20
CA VAL A 54 -21.01 7.73 10.77
C VAL A 54 -21.33 9.18 10.42
N TYR A 55 -22.46 9.70 10.93
CA TYR A 55 -22.83 11.10 10.71
C TYR A 55 -21.82 12.07 11.34
N SER A 56 -21.39 11.78 12.56
CA SER A 56 -20.37 12.59 13.24
C SER A 56 -19.04 12.60 12.47
N ALA A 57 -18.58 11.45 12.02
CA ALA A 57 -17.36 11.34 11.21
C ALA A 57 -17.48 12.09 9.87
N TRP A 58 -18.65 12.01 9.21
CA TRP A 58 -18.91 12.75 7.99
C TRP A 58 -18.87 14.28 8.22
N ARG A 59 -19.49 14.75 9.31
CA ARG A 59 -19.43 16.17 9.71
C ARG A 59 -18.00 16.61 9.97
N ASP A 60 -17.24 15.81 10.71
CA ASP A 60 -15.82 16.09 11.03
C ASP A 60 -14.97 16.24 9.75
N VAL A 61 -15.18 15.36 8.77
CA VAL A 61 -14.52 15.48 7.45
C VAL A 61 -14.89 16.78 6.73
N LEU A 62 -16.18 17.13 6.70
CA LEU A 62 -16.62 18.39 6.07
C LEU A 62 -16.03 19.62 6.74
N GLU A 63 -15.88 19.61 8.05
CA GLU A 63 -15.34 20.72 8.83
C GLU A 63 -13.82 20.84 8.70
N LYS A 64 -13.10 19.71 8.71
CA LYS A 64 -11.63 19.68 8.89
C LYS A 64 -10.83 19.30 7.66
N ALA A 65 -11.40 18.60 6.67
CA ALA A 65 -10.64 18.17 5.52
C ALA A 65 -10.35 19.31 4.55
N THR A 66 -9.18 19.28 3.90
CA THR A 66 -8.94 20.07 2.69
C THR A 66 -9.79 19.49 1.56
N VAL A 67 -10.60 20.35 0.94
CA VAL A 67 -11.50 19.96 -0.15
C VAL A 67 -11.01 20.59 -1.45
N GLN A 68 -10.77 19.76 -2.45
CA GLN A 68 -10.49 20.18 -3.82
C GLN A 68 -11.58 19.64 -4.74
N ILE A 69 -12.22 20.51 -5.50
CA ILE A 69 -13.27 20.14 -6.44
C ILE A 69 -12.78 20.44 -7.85
N THR A 70 -12.76 19.43 -8.71
CA THR A 70 -12.42 19.56 -10.13
C THR A 70 -13.64 19.21 -10.95
N MET A 71 -14.00 20.06 -11.91
CA MET A 71 -15.12 19.86 -12.81
C MET A 71 -14.65 19.87 -14.26
N ALA A 72 -15.08 18.88 -15.03
CA ALA A 72 -14.96 18.86 -16.48
C ALA A 72 -16.37 18.78 -17.08
N SER A 73 -16.80 19.82 -17.77
CA SER A 73 -18.17 19.94 -18.32
C SER A 73 -18.20 20.92 -19.50
N SER A 74 -19.26 20.85 -20.32
CA SER A 74 -19.59 21.88 -21.32
C SER A 74 -20.31 23.09 -20.70
N MET A 75 -20.63 23.08 -19.42
CA MET A 75 -21.26 24.20 -18.72
C MET A 75 -20.23 25.32 -18.44
N ASP A 76 -20.71 26.56 -18.35
CA ASP A 76 -19.87 27.65 -17.82
C ASP A 76 -19.43 27.31 -16.38
N PRO A 77 -18.13 27.33 -16.09
CA PRO A 77 -17.61 26.96 -14.76
C PRO A 77 -18.00 27.97 -13.68
N GLN A 78 -18.24 29.24 -14.02
CA GLN A 78 -18.45 30.30 -13.03
C GLN A 78 -19.72 30.11 -12.19
N PRO A 79 -20.92 29.88 -12.77
CA PRO A 79 -22.13 29.63 -11.98
C PRO A 79 -22.04 28.39 -11.10
N VAL A 80 -21.34 27.35 -11.57
CA VAL A 80 -21.16 26.11 -10.79
C VAL A 80 -20.22 26.37 -9.61
N ALA A 81 -19.13 27.09 -9.81
CA ALA A 81 -18.20 27.45 -8.75
C ALA A 81 -18.90 28.32 -7.66
N GLU A 82 -19.77 29.25 -8.05
CA GLU A 82 -20.55 30.07 -7.14
C GLU A 82 -21.53 29.24 -6.32
N LEU A 83 -22.26 28.33 -6.95
CA LEU A 83 -23.17 27.41 -6.27
C LEU A 83 -22.44 26.55 -5.24
N ILE A 84 -21.27 26.01 -5.61
CA ILE A 84 -20.46 25.19 -4.69
C ILE A 84 -19.98 26.02 -3.50
N LYS A 85 -19.47 27.25 -3.75
CA LYS A 85 -19.02 28.16 -2.69
C LYS A 85 -20.18 28.50 -1.76
N ASP A 86 -21.35 28.81 -2.28
CA ASP A 86 -22.55 29.11 -1.51
C ASP A 86 -22.90 27.95 -0.56
N LYS A 87 -22.96 26.72 -1.09
CA LYS A 87 -23.24 25.53 -0.27
C LYS A 87 -22.17 25.24 0.78
N PHE A 88 -20.90 25.44 0.49
CA PHE A 88 -19.83 25.30 1.47
C PHE A 88 -19.79 26.41 2.51
N SER A 89 -20.33 27.60 2.22
CA SER A 89 -20.42 28.71 3.19
C SER A 89 -21.38 28.43 4.35
N GLU A 90 -22.31 27.48 4.17
CA GLU A 90 -23.24 27.03 5.22
C GLU A 90 -22.54 26.13 6.28
N ILE A 91 -21.28 25.71 6.04
CA ILE A 91 -20.51 24.84 6.91
C ILE A 91 -19.38 25.67 7.57
N GLU A 92 -19.33 25.71 8.89
CA GLU A 92 -18.19 26.24 9.59
C GLU A 92 -16.99 25.33 9.36
N ARG A 93 -15.95 25.83 8.68
CA ARG A 93 -14.80 25.04 8.28
C ARG A 93 -13.53 25.52 8.95
N ASN A 94 -12.80 24.57 9.51
CA ASN A 94 -11.48 24.76 10.09
C ASN A 94 -10.53 23.68 9.54
N PRO A 95 -10.08 23.80 8.27
CA PRO A 95 -9.25 22.79 7.64
C PRO A 95 -7.95 22.56 8.40
N VAL A 96 -7.65 21.29 8.66
CA VAL A 96 -6.44 20.85 9.35
C VAL A 96 -5.41 20.44 8.32
N GLU A 97 -4.17 20.93 8.48
CA GLU A 97 -3.05 20.49 7.66
C GLU A 97 -2.74 18.99 7.92
N ILE A 98 -2.77 18.18 6.86
CA ILE A 98 -2.38 16.79 6.94
C ILE A 98 -0.86 16.69 6.86
N LYS A 99 -0.24 16.23 7.94
CA LYS A 99 1.20 15.95 7.97
C LYS A 99 1.43 14.48 7.69
N THR A 100 2.06 14.19 6.55
CA THR A 100 2.47 12.83 6.21
C THR A 100 3.64 12.41 7.10
N GLN A 101 3.42 11.37 7.90
CA GLN A 101 4.49 10.72 8.65
C GLN A 101 5.40 9.96 7.67
N PHE A 102 6.70 10.17 7.78
CA PHE A 102 7.71 9.50 6.96
C PHE A 102 8.82 8.93 7.83
N VAL A 103 9.03 7.62 7.72
CA VAL A 103 10.10 6.90 8.41
C VAL A 103 11.06 6.36 7.37
N SER A 104 12.29 6.87 7.36
CA SER A 104 13.29 6.59 6.32
C SER A 104 13.90 5.19 6.40
N GLY A 105 13.89 4.57 7.58
CA GLY A 105 14.46 3.24 7.79
C GLY A 105 14.08 2.66 9.14
N LEU A 106 14.38 1.38 9.34
CA LEU A 106 14.20 0.67 10.61
C LEU A 106 15.55 0.23 11.17
N PRO A 107 15.68 0.12 12.52
CA PRO A 107 16.95 -0.27 13.15
C PRO A 107 17.32 -1.72 12.88
N LYS A 108 16.36 -2.59 12.59
CA LYS A 108 16.55 -4.01 12.28
C LYS A 108 15.41 -4.52 11.41
N PRO A 109 15.66 -5.58 10.60
CA PRO A 109 14.59 -6.30 9.92
C PRO A 109 13.62 -6.96 10.91
N GLU A 110 12.35 -6.99 10.55
CA GLU A 110 11.30 -7.71 11.27
C GLU A 110 10.75 -8.84 10.41
N TYR A 111 10.31 -9.91 11.05
CA TYR A 111 9.78 -11.09 10.39
C TYR A 111 8.54 -11.60 11.11
N VAL A 112 7.49 -11.86 10.35
CA VAL A 112 6.24 -12.49 10.83
C VAL A 112 5.89 -13.63 9.91
N CYS A 113 5.52 -14.77 10.47
CA CYS A 113 5.00 -15.93 9.74
C CYS A 113 3.61 -16.29 10.27
N GLU A 114 2.67 -16.44 9.34
CA GLU A 114 1.32 -16.92 9.63
C GLU A 114 1.11 -18.25 8.90
N THR A 115 0.73 -19.29 9.65
CA THR A 115 0.48 -20.61 9.08
C THR A 115 -0.96 -20.74 8.61
N MET A 116 -1.13 -21.09 7.34
CA MET A 116 -2.43 -21.30 6.72
C MET A 116 -2.44 -22.62 5.91
N PRO A 117 -3.59 -23.29 5.73
CA PRO A 117 -3.69 -24.50 4.93
C PRO A 117 -3.62 -24.20 3.42
N LEU A 118 -2.43 -23.86 2.93
CA LEU A 118 -2.16 -23.49 1.54
C LEU A 118 -1.20 -24.49 0.90
N LYS A 119 -1.40 -24.73 -0.41
CA LYS A 119 -0.43 -25.50 -1.22
C LYS A 119 0.82 -24.69 -1.59
N GLN A 120 0.77 -23.37 -1.42
CA GLN A 120 1.80 -22.46 -1.87
C GLN A 120 1.91 -21.29 -0.89
N GLY A 121 3.07 -21.12 -0.28
CA GLY A 121 3.39 -20.00 0.59
C GLY A 121 3.36 -18.66 -0.16
N LYS A 122 3.14 -17.58 0.57
CA LYS A 122 3.20 -16.20 0.08
C LYS A 122 4.28 -15.46 0.87
N LEU A 123 5.38 -15.15 0.19
CA LEU A 123 6.47 -14.34 0.74
C LEU A 123 6.29 -12.90 0.29
N VAL A 124 6.24 -11.98 1.24
CA VAL A 124 6.25 -10.53 0.98
C VAL A 124 7.40 -9.91 1.75
N MET A 125 8.18 -9.06 1.07
CA MET A 125 9.31 -8.35 1.66
C MET A 125 9.19 -6.87 1.38
N GLY A 126 9.22 -6.04 2.42
CA GLY A 126 9.16 -4.59 2.33
C GLY A 126 10.50 -3.95 2.61
N PHE A 127 10.91 -3.00 1.78
CA PHE A 127 12.16 -2.25 1.90
C PHE A 127 11.87 -0.75 1.94
N ARG A 128 12.37 -0.04 2.95
CA ARG A 128 12.31 1.43 2.99
C ARG A 128 13.48 1.99 2.20
N THR A 129 13.18 2.87 1.24
CA THR A 129 14.21 3.48 0.37
C THR A 129 14.86 4.71 1.00
N GLY A 130 14.24 5.30 2.02
CA GLY A 130 14.64 6.58 2.57
C GLY A 130 14.26 7.79 1.69
N MET A 131 13.68 7.56 0.52
CA MET A 131 13.31 8.60 -0.45
C MET A 131 11.86 9.02 -0.30
N ARG A 132 11.57 10.28 -0.53
CA ARG A 132 10.22 10.86 -0.58
C ARG A 132 9.74 10.98 -2.03
N SER A 133 8.43 11.10 -2.22
CA SER A 133 7.84 11.22 -3.57
C SER A 133 8.32 12.45 -4.35
N GLU A 134 8.71 13.51 -3.65
CA GLU A 134 9.21 14.78 -4.18
C GLU A 134 10.72 14.81 -4.43
N ASP A 135 11.46 13.75 -4.08
CA ASP A 135 12.91 13.68 -4.29
C ASP A 135 13.26 13.60 -5.78
N ASP A 136 14.26 14.38 -6.20
CA ASP A 136 14.72 14.47 -7.60
C ASP A 136 15.18 13.11 -8.15
N MET A 137 15.62 12.19 -7.29
CA MET A 137 16.05 10.84 -7.66
C MET A 137 14.89 9.84 -7.78
N MET A 138 13.64 10.23 -7.50
CA MET A 138 12.49 9.33 -7.58
C MET A 138 12.25 8.74 -8.99
N PRO A 139 12.46 9.47 -10.12
CA PRO A 139 12.39 8.86 -11.45
C PRO A 139 13.43 7.76 -11.66
N ALA A 140 14.67 7.94 -11.16
CA ALA A 140 15.71 6.92 -11.23
C ALA A 140 15.37 5.70 -10.37
N MET A 141 14.81 5.90 -9.18
CA MET A 141 14.31 4.82 -8.32
C MET A 141 13.22 3.99 -9.01
N ARG A 142 12.31 4.63 -9.75
CA ARG A 142 11.28 3.90 -10.52
C ARG A 142 11.91 2.97 -11.56
N VAL A 143 12.91 3.46 -12.30
CA VAL A 143 13.64 2.66 -13.28
C VAL A 143 14.39 1.51 -12.60
N ALA A 144 15.06 1.78 -11.48
CA ALA A 144 15.78 0.75 -10.72
C ALA A 144 14.83 -0.36 -10.22
N VAL A 145 13.66 0.00 -9.68
CA VAL A 145 12.66 -0.97 -9.25
C VAL A 145 12.06 -1.74 -10.42
N ASP A 146 11.91 -1.11 -11.58
CA ASP A 146 11.42 -1.77 -12.80
C ASP A 146 12.42 -2.81 -13.30
N ILE A 147 13.72 -2.48 -13.35
CA ILE A 147 14.80 -3.42 -13.65
C ILE A 147 14.83 -4.56 -12.62
N PHE A 148 14.69 -4.24 -11.34
CA PHE A 148 14.73 -5.23 -10.26
C PHE A 148 13.57 -6.22 -10.34
N GLY A 149 12.29 -5.73 -10.44
CA GLY A 149 11.13 -6.60 -10.33
C GLY A 149 9.88 -6.17 -11.08
N GLY A 150 9.98 -5.23 -12.05
CA GLY A 150 8.82 -4.62 -12.71
C GLY A 150 8.11 -5.52 -13.75
N GLY A 151 8.81 -6.49 -14.34
CA GLY A 151 8.20 -7.29 -15.40
C GLY A 151 8.96 -8.57 -15.72
N THR A 152 8.63 -9.22 -16.84
CA THR A 152 9.25 -10.49 -17.27
C THR A 152 10.73 -10.35 -17.69
N TYR A 153 11.19 -9.16 -17.94
CA TYR A 153 12.59 -8.81 -18.23
C TYR A 153 13.42 -8.55 -16.95
N SER A 154 12.76 -8.44 -15.80
CA SER A 154 13.40 -8.04 -14.54
C SER A 154 14.28 -9.14 -13.94
N LYS A 155 15.18 -8.73 -13.05
CA LYS A 155 16.09 -9.61 -12.31
C LYS A 155 15.34 -10.66 -11.49
N LEU A 156 14.29 -10.25 -10.78
CA LEU A 156 13.48 -11.18 -9.99
C LEU A 156 12.80 -12.23 -10.86
N PHE A 157 12.29 -11.85 -12.02
CA PHE A 157 11.67 -12.80 -12.93
C PHE A 157 12.73 -13.72 -13.57
N SER A 158 13.76 -13.17 -14.20
CA SER A 158 14.74 -13.92 -14.97
C SER A 158 15.61 -14.83 -14.09
N VAL A 159 15.98 -14.38 -12.87
CA VAL A 159 16.88 -15.16 -12.01
C VAL A 159 16.11 -16.00 -11.01
N VAL A 160 15.25 -15.39 -10.17
CA VAL A 160 14.60 -16.10 -9.06
C VAL A 160 13.56 -17.09 -9.58
N ARG A 161 12.74 -16.66 -10.58
CA ARG A 161 11.71 -17.53 -11.15
C ARG A 161 12.24 -18.45 -12.23
N GLU A 162 12.86 -17.91 -13.31
CA GLU A 162 13.20 -18.72 -14.48
C GLU A 162 14.47 -19.55 -14.26
N LYS A 163 15.58 -18.92 -13.90
CA LYS A 163 16.88 -19.59 -13.78
C LYS A 163 16.96 -20.53 -12.58
N MET A 164 16.49 -20.07 -11.42
CA MET A 164 16.58 -20.85 -10.17
C MET A 164 15.31 -21.63 -9.82
N SER A 165 14.20 -21.35 -10.49
CA SER A 165 12.89 -22.01 -10.26
C SER A 165 12.44 -22.02 -8.80
N LEU A 166 12.74 -20.96 -8.04
CA LEU A 166 12.44 -20.87 -6.61
C LEU A 166 11.00 -20.46 -6.31
N CYS A 167 10.31 -19.92 -7.31
CA CYS A 167 8.97 -19.35 -7.11
C CYS A 167 8.11 -19.45 -8.38
N TYR A 168 6.80 -19.35 -8.22
CA TYR A 168 5.83 -19.30 -9.33
C TYR A 168 5.70 -17.90 -9.93
N TYR A 169 5.85 -16.90 -9.09
CA TYR A 169 5.96 -15.49 -9.48
C TYR A 169 6.86 -14.76 -8.48
N CYS A 170 7.55 -13.76 -8.94
CA CYS A 170 8.31 -12.83 -8.13
C CYS A 170 8.29 -11.47 -8.81
N SER A 171 7.86 -10.44 -8.11
CA SER A 171 7.78 -9.08 -8.64
C SER A 171 7.95 -8.04 -7.55
N ALA A 172 8.39 -6.85 -7.93
CA ALA A 172 8.55 -5.71 -7.04
C ALA A 172 7.68 -4.52 -7.51
N ALA A 173 7.24 -3.72 -6.58
CA ALA A 173 6.52 -2.47 -6.85
C ALA A 173 7.00 -1.37 -5.91
N LEU A 174 7.11 -0.14 -6.45
CA LEU A 174 7.45 1.07 -5.69
C LEU A 174 6.18 1.78 -5.24
N PHE A 175 6.06 2.04 -3.95
CA PHE A 175 5.01 2.86 -3.34
C PHE A 175 5.58 4.25 -3.02
N ASN A 176 5.45 5.16 -3.98
CA ASN A 176 6.09 6.48 -3.94
C ASN A 176 5.74 7.30 -2.70
N SER A 177 4.46 7.31 -2.29
CA SER A 177 3.98 8.11 -1.16
C SER A 177 4.63 7.77 0.17
N LYS A 178 5.17 6.56 0.29
CA LYS A 178 5.85 6.06 1.50
C LYS A 178 7.32 5.75 1.28
N GLY A 179 7.81 5.87 0.05
CA GLY A 179 9.19 5.55 -0.28
C GLY A 179 9.57 4.11 0.05
N ILE A 180 8.70 3.17 -0.30
CA ILE A 180 8.95 1.75 -0.06
C ILE A 180 8.91 0.93 -1.35
N VAL A 181 9.72 -0.11 -1.37
CA VAL A 181 9.65 -1.17 -2.39
C VAL A 181 9.08 -2.41 -1.73
N MET A 182 8.03 -2.97 -2.30
CA MET A 182 7.47 -4.24 -1.85
C MET A 182 7.68 -5.32 -2.90
N VAL A 183 8.31 -6.40 -2.48
CA VAL A 183 8.47 -7.63 -3.27
C VAL A 183 7.42 -8.62 -2.83
N GLN A 184 6.79 -9.28 -3.80
CA GLN A 184 5.85 -10.36 -3.54
C GLN A 184 6.21 -11.59 -4.38
N SER A 185 6.14 -12.76 -3.75
CA SER A 185 6.49 -14.02 -4.37
C SER A 185 5.56 -15.15 -3.92
N GLY A 186 5.27 -16.07 -4.83
CA GLY A 186 4.58 -17.33 -4.53
C GLY A 186 5.58 -18.45 -4.51
N ILE A 187 5.83 -19.03 -3.35
CA ILE A 187 6.92 -20.01 -3.12
C ILE A 187 6.40 -21.34 -2.59
N GLU A 188 7.22 -22.36 -2.70
CA GLU A 188 7.10 -23.56 -1.87
C GLU A 188 7.86 -23.34 -0.56
N ASP A 189 7.35 -23.85 0.55
CA ASP A 189 7.94 -23.65 1.87
C ASP A 189 9.41 -24.07 1.93
N ALA A 190 9.77 -25.16 1.25
CA ALA A 190 11.16 -25.62 1.15
C ALA A 190 12.12 -24.64 0.46
N ASN A 191 11.58 -23.71 -0.31
CA ASN A 191 12.35 -22.72 -1.07
C ASN A 191 12.41 -21.35 -0.38
N GLU A 192 11.73 -21.14 0.75
CA GLU A 192 11.59 -19.82 1.41
C GLU A 192 12.93 -19.14 1.63
N GLU A 193 13.84 -19.77 2.37
CA GLU A 193 15.15 -19.17 2.69
C GLU A 193 15.99 -18.90 1.45
N LYS A 194 15.95 -19.80 0.46
CA LYS A 194 16.69 -19.63 -0.79
C LYS A 194 16.12 -18.46 -1.60
N ALA A 195 14.80 -18.38 -1.72
CA ALA A 195 14.13 -17.31 -2.44
C ALA A 195 14.38 -15.95 -1.76
N LYS A 196 14.25 -15.86 -0.44
CA LYS A 196 14.54 -14.66 0.35
C LYS A 196 15.97 -14.17 0.13
N ASN A 197 16.94 -15.05 0.27
CA ASN A 197 18.36 -14.71 0.11
C ASN A 197 18.67 -14.27 -1.31
N GLU A 198 18.09 -14.92 -2.33
CA GLU A 198 18.32 -14.53 -3.72
C GLU A 198 17.62 -13.21 -4.07
N ILE A 199 16.43 -12.94 -3.55
CA ILE A 199 15.77 -11.63 -3.71
C ILE A 199 16.67 -10.52 -3.16
N ILE A 200 17.25 -10.69 -1.95
CA ILE A 200 18.16 -9.73 -1.34
C ILE A 200 19.43 -9.58 -2.18
N ASN A 201 19.98 -10.69 -2.69
CA ASN A 201 21.15 -10.66 -3.56
C ASN A 201 20.87 -9.87 -4.86
N GLN A 202 19.74 -10.12 -5.52
CA GLN A 202 19.36 -9.38 -6.73
C GLN A 202 19.11 -7.89 -6.46
N LEU A 203 18.56 -7.53 -5.27
CA LEU A 203 18.45 -6.14 -4.87
C LEU A 203 19.82 -5.47 -4.74
N ARG A 204 20.78 -6.13 -4.08
CA ARG A 204 22.16 -5.65 -3.95
C ARG A 204 22.83 -5.46 -5.31
N LEU A 205 22.77 -6.47 -6.19
CA LEU A 205 23.33 -6.40 -7.54
C LEU A 205 22.71 -5.26 -8.37
N THR A 206 21.39 -5.06 -8.25
CA THR A 206 20.72 -3.93 -8.92
C THR A 206 21.24 -2.58 -8.39
N ALA A 207 21.45 -2.45 -7.08
CA ALA A 207 21.99 -1.23 -6.48
C ALA A 207 23.46 -0.97 -6.88
N GLU A 208 24.24 -2.01 -7.16
CA GLU A 208 25.63 -1.93 -7.64
C GLU A 208 25.73 -1.72 -9.17
N GLY A 209 24.62 -1.73 -9.89
CA GLY A 209 24.58 -1.55 -11.34
C GLY A 209 24.93 -2.81 -12.13
N GLU A 210 24.85 -3.98 -11.51
CA GLU A 210 25.06 -5.28 -12.14
C GLU A 210 23.74 -5.86 -12.67
N PHE A 211 23.37 -5.59 -13.92
CA PHE A 211 22.15 -6.10 -14.57
C PHE A 211 22.38 -6.56 -16.01
#